data_b527cfc2191f2130689f122da26a43b8
#
_entry.id   b527cfc2191f2130689f122da26a43b8
#
_cell.length_a   1.000
_cell.length_b   1.000
_cell.length_c   1.000
_cell.angle_alpha   90.00
_cell.angle_beta   90.00
_cell.angle_gamma   90.00
#
_symmetry.space_group_name_H-M   'P 1'
#
loop_
_entity.id
_entity.type
_entity.pdbx_description
1 polymer ?
#
loop_
_entity_poly.entity_id
_entity_poly.type
_entity_poly.pdbx_seq_one_letter_code
_entity_poly.pdbx_strand_id
1 'polypeptide(L)'
;MRNTAALFILCAALLAFGIRSAAAQNGSVPAPTSEITAASMPRGAERLLPESVPAEFNRAFDNLLEQGAGKIAGGEREVLAWTGNFKTAANVARSVSQMETNFRSAGWQYEAQGRTGGLELFMLVKEGAPRRVVLGFFVPGDDILVCALMETLRPGEKAVTTNPASVQPARTNFDSSAKIVTVDKDALSVNVMGSEMPAMPQFPNLAPKAGRVRGYVKDWTGKPLSGAELGVRSSYLAGYYSGAQGKTDANGYYEFVVPKGMAHYYNAGYQINWGDGIAAVSLHPADGKLDSFVTADGAVENFVLLPYGITSRENLQQSSHLPSTFYGGALFLNWYSVEANDSNAPPFAVREGSTLEVILKPDGAMLDGSAGQTIVIRKTLGMSGAFRIHNIPLGRYRITIKANGKPLKVKDNGKTASQIFGMTPVETTGEATILFVPDSAKASMVGPQHGSWNWIGLGISTP
;
A
#
# COMPACT_ATOMS: atom_id res chain seq x y z
N MET A 1 -11.40 13.30 -39.68
CA MET A 1 -11.27 12.77 -38.32
C MET A 1 -11.22 11.24 -38.19
N ARG A 2 -11.53 10.42 -39.21
CA ARG A 2 -11.49 8.94 -39.11
C ARG A 2 -10.11 8.31 -39.41
N ASN A 3 -9.20 9.00 -40.05
CA ASN A 3 -7.88 8.42 -40.45
C ASN A 3 -6.77 8.64 -39.43
N THR A 4 -6.94 9.51 -38.45
CA THR A 4 -5.96 9.76 -37.39
C THR A 4 -5.97 8.67 -36.31
N ALA A 5 -7.13 8.09 -36.00
CA ALA A 5 -7.23 7.03 -34.98
C ALA A 5 -6.52 5.71 -35.37
N ALA A 6 -6.55 5.34 -36.66
CA ALA A 6 -5.90 4.12 -37.16
C ALA A 6 -4.37 4.23 -37.15
N LEU A 7 -3.83 5.43 -37.37
CA LEU A 7 -2.38 5.67 -37.38
C LEU A 7 -1.81 5.59 -35.95
N PHE A 8 -2.56 6.02 -34.92
CA PHE A 8 -2.16 5.94 -33.52
C PHE A 8 -2.16 4.52 -32.95
N ILE A 9 -3.09 3.66 -33.36
CA ILE A 9 -3.14 2.25 -32.90
C ILE A 9 -1.92 1.47 -33.43
N LEU A 10 -1.51 1.73 -34.66
CA LEU A 10 -0.31 1.10 -35.24
C LEU A 10 0.98 1.61 -34.58
N CYS A 11 1.03 2.88 -34.17
CA CYS A 11 2.14 3.45 -33.40
C CYS A 11 2.30 2.84 -32.01
N ALA A 12 1.21 2.53 -31.28
CA ALA A 12 1.29 1.97 -29.92
C ALA A 12 1.92 0.57 -29.91
N ALA A 13 1.59 -0.29 -30.91
CA ALA A 13 2.17 -1.62 -31.01
C ALA A 13 3.65 -1.58 -31.43
N LEU A 14 4.03 -0.66 -32.33
CA LEU A 14 5.41 -0.44 -32.76
C LEU A 14 6.27 0.17 -31.64
N LEU A 15 5.70 1.04 -30.81
CA LEU A 15 6.34 1.63 -29.62
C LEU A 15 6.71 0.56 -28.59
N ALA A 16 5.79 -0.34 -28.26
CA ALA A 16 6.05 -1.42 -27.31
C ALA A 16 7.14 -2.39 -27.78
N PHE A 17 7.23 -2.65 -29.09
CA PHE A 17 8.26 -3.51 -29.68
C PHE A 17 9.64 -2.84 -29.70
N GLY A 18 9.71 -1.55 -30.02
CA GLY A 18 10.95 -0.77 -30.00
C GLY A 18 11.58 -0.66 -28.61
N ILE A 19 10.77 -0.56 -27.54
CA ILE A 19 11.24 -0.48 -26.17
C ILE A 19 11.85 -1.79 -25.67
N ARG A 20 11.29 -2.95 -26.05
CA ARG A 20 11.89 -4.25 -25.74
C ARG A 20 13.29 -4.39 -26.35
N SER A 21 13.46 -3.94 -27.56
CA SER A 21 14.75 -3.98 -28.24
C SER A 21 15.77 -3.04 -27.58
N ALA A 22 15.34 -1.87 -27.11
CA ALA A 22 16.20 -0.90 -26.43
C ALA A 22 16.62 -1.37 -25.02
N ALA A 23 15.66 -1.90 -24.23
CA ALA A 23 15.96 -2.43 -22.90
C ALA A 23 16.87 -3.68 -22.96
N ALA A 24 16.71 -4.54 -23.97
CA ALA A 24 17.54 -5.72 -24.16
C ALA A 24 18.99 -5.40 -24.61
N GLN A 25 19.28 -4.19 -25.04
CA GLN A 25 20.59 -3.76 -25.56
C GLN A 25 21.39 -2.85 -24.59
N ASN A 26 21.16 -2.93 -23.27
CA ASN A 26 21.77 -2.06 -22.26
C ASN A 26 21.45 -0.57 -22.43
N GLY A 27 20.34 -0.26 -23.08
CA GLY A 27 19.84 1.11 -23.27
C GLY A 27 18.91 1.62 -22.16
N SER A 28 18.92 0.99 -20.97
CA SER A 28 18.12 1.36 -19.81
C SER A 28 18.88 1.19 -18.50
N VAL A 29 18.41 1.88 -17.45
CA VAL A 29 18.92 1.79 -16.08
C VAL A 29 17.77 1.53 -15.11
N PRO A 30 17.99 0.80 -13.98
CA PRO A 30 16.97 0.63 -12.96
C PRO A 30 16.44 1.97 -12.45
N ALA A 31 15.11 2.10 -12.39
CA ALA A 31 14.44 3.32 -11.99
C ALA A 31 13.46 3.08 -10.83
N PRO A 32 13.92 3.00 -9.58
CA PRO A 32 13.04 2.87 -8.43
C PRO A 32 12.17 4.10 -8.19
N THR A 33 12.57 5.24 -8.72
CA THR A 33 11.84 6.53 -8.66
C THR A 33 11.95 7.27 -9.99
N SER A 34 10.93 8.05 -10.32
CA SER A 34 10.99 9.01 -11.43
C SER A 34 11.90 10.20 -11.07
N GLU A 35 12.77 10.61 -11.96
CA GLU A 35 13.63 11.80 -11.77
C GLU A 35 12.83 13.09 -11.86
N ILE A 36 11.85 13.14 -12.75
CA ILE A 36 11.01 14.35 -12.93
C ILE A 36 10.07 14.55 -11.75
N THR A 37 9.43 13.47 -11.27
CA THR A 37 8.35 13.58 -10.28
C THR A 37 8.73 13.18 -8.87
N ALA A 38 9.84 12.46 -8.69
CA ALA A 38 10.24 11.77 -7.45
C ALA A 38 9.22 10.74 -6.95
N ALA A 39 8.28 10.34 -7.79
CA ALA A 39 7.32 9.29 -7.46
C ALA A 39 7.98 7.92 -7.50
N SER A 40 7.62 7.03 -6.58
CA SER A 40 8.07 5.64 -6.60
C SER A 40 7.54 4.92 -7.83
N MET A 41 8.41 4.15 -8.48
CA MET A 41 8.07 3.38 -9.67
C MET A 41 7.75 1.93 -9.29
N PRO A 42 6.99 1.19 -10.12
CA PRO A 42 6.76 -0.23 -9.93
C PRO A 42 8.08 -1.01 -9.88
N ARG A 43 8.06 -2.15 -9.18
CA ARG A 43 9.24 -3.02 -9.09
C ARG A 43 9.70 -3.47 -10.48
N GLY A 44 11.00 -3.40 -10.70
CA GLY A 44 11.59 -3.73 -11.99
C GLY A 44 11.36 -2.66 -13.07
N ALA A 45 10.93 -1.47 -12.67
CA ALA A 45 10.89 -0.34 -13.58
C ALA A 45 12.30 0.07 -14.01
N GLU A 46 12.44 0.36 -15.28
CA GLU A 46 13.67 0.82 -15.92
C GLU A 46 13.43 2.18 -16.58
N ARG A 47 14.41 3.04 -16.56
CA ARG A 47 14.43 4.29 -17.32
C ARG A 47 15.24 4.07 -18.58
N LEU A 48 14.64 4.40 -19.73
CA LEU A 48 15.37 4.40 -20.98
C LEU A 48 16.36 5.56 -21.00
N LEU A 49 17.59 5.27 -21.44
CA LEU A 49 18.58 6.31 -21.68
C LEU A 49 18.14 7.20 -22.86
N PRO A 50 18.46 8.51 -22.87
CA PRO A 50 17.97 9.44 -23.89
C PRO A 50 18.19 8.96 -25.33
N GLU A 51 19.34 8.34 -25.59
CA GLU A 51 19.71 7.79 -26.90
C GLU A 51 18.92 6.52 -27.27
N SER A 52 18.32 5.87 -26.30
CA SER A 52 17.52 4.63 -26.47
C SER A 52 16.01 4.90 -26.51
N VAL A 53 15.58 6.14 -26.28
CA VAL A 53 14.16 6.52 -26.36
C VAL A 53 13.74 6.52 -27.84
N PRO A 54 12.75 5.69 -28.24
CA PRO A 54 12.25 5.69 -29.62
C PRO A 54 11.74 7.08 -30.04
N ALA A 55 12.07 7.51 -31.27
CA ALA A 55 11.76 8.83 -31.78
C ALA A 55 10.25 9.18 -31.74
N GLU A 56 9.40 8.16 -31.74
CA GLU A 56 7.94 8.28 -31.63
C GLU A 56 7.49 8.92 -30.32
N PHE A 57 8.19 8.66 -29.19
CA PHE A 57 7.88 9.30 -27.91
C PHE A 57 8.17 10.79 -27.97
N ASN A 58 9.30 11.18 -28.54
CA ASN A 58 9.64 12.59 -28.73
C ASN A 58 8.62 13.27 -29.64
N ARG A 59 8.23 12.64 -30.73
CA ARG A 59 7.17 13.16 -31.61
C ARG A 59 5.82 13.28 -30.92
N ALA A 60 5.46 12.33 -30.05
CA ALA A 60 4.23 12.43 -29.28
C ALA A 60 4.24 13.63 -28.33
N PHE A 61 5.36 13.90 -27.65
CA PHE A 61 5.52 15.09 -26.84
C PHE A 61 5.49 16.38 -27.64
N ASP A 62 6.18 16.42 -28.79
CA ASP A 62 6.20 17.59 -29.66
C ASP A 62 4.77 17.93 -30.15
N ASN A 63 4.00 16.93 -30.54
CA ASN A 63 2.59 17.10 -30.93
C ASN A 63 1.72 17.63 -29.77
N LEU A 64 1.97 17.19 -28.53
CA LEU A 64 1.27 17.73 -27.36
C LEU A 64 1.62 19.21 -27.11
N LEU A 65 2.88 19.59 -27.29
CA LEU A 65 3.32 20.98 -27.19
C LEU A 65 2.71 21.89 -28.28
N GLU A 66 2.63 21.37 -29.51
CA GLU A 66 1.99 22.10 -30.65
C GLU A 66 0.51 22.37 -30.37
N GLN A 67 -0.22 21.39 -29.78
CA GLN A 67 -1.60 21.58 -29.36
C GLN A 67 -1.76 22.61 -28.25
N GLY A 68 -0.72 22.83 -27.45
CA GLY A 68 -0.65 23.92 -26.45
C GLY A 68 -0.52 25.31 -27.01
N ALA A 69 -0.48 25.47 -28.34
CA ALA A 69 -0.47 26.76 -29.06
C ALA A 69 0.62 27.74 -28.59
N GLY A 70 1.83 27.23 -28.31
CA GLY A 70 2.98 28.07 -27.91
C GLY A 70 2.90 28.66 -26.49
N LYS A 71 1.90 28.25 -25.69
CA LYS A 71 1.74 28.71 -24.31
C LYS A 71 2.61 27.92 -23.31
N ILE A 72 3.18 26.83 -23.76
CA ILE A 72 4.06 25.95 -22.98
C ILE A 72 5.28 25.57 -23.83
N ALA A 73 6.43 25.43 -23.18
CA ALA A 73 7.65 24.87 -23.74
C ALA A 73 7.91 23.51 -23.07
N GLY A 74 8.55 22.58 -23.77
CA GLY A 74 8.99 21.31 -23.21
C GLY A 74 10.27 21.47 -22.39
N GLY A 75 10.30 20.84 -21.22
CA GLY A 75 11.48 20.69 -20.37
C GLY A 75 12.08 19.30 -20.47
N GLU A 76 12.53 18.78 -19.33
CA GLU A 76 13.09 17.43 -19.23
C GLU A 76 12.05 16.36 -19.60
N ARG A 77 12.54 15.28 -20.22
CA ARG A 77 11.74 14.11 -20.64
C ARG A 77 12.27 12.85 -19.99
N GLU A 78 11.38 12.00 -19.55
CA GLU A 78 11.70 10.72 -18.95
C GLU A 78 10.77 9.66 -19.50
N VAL A 79 11.32 8.52 -19.91
CA VAL A 79 10.56 7.36 -20.35
C VAL A 79 10.89 6.19 -19.45
N LEU A 80 9.87 5.69 -18.76
CA LEU A 80 9.95 4.63 -17.79
C LEU A 80 9.16 3.42 -18.30
N ALA A 81 9.68 2.23 -18.12
CA ALA A 81 9.03 1.00 -18.57
C ALA A 81 9.14 -0.09 -17.50
N TRP A 82 8.13 -0.92 -17.36
CA TRP A 82 8.16 -2.11 -16.50
C TRP A 82 7.38 -3.27 -17.12
N THR A 83 7.81 -4.48 -16.81
CA THR A 83 7.19 -5.70 -17.30
C THR A 83 6.05 -6.16 -16.42
N GLY A 84 5.04 -6.77 -17.01
CA GLY A 84 3.87 -7.31 -16.34
C GLY A 84 2.88 -7.94 -17.32
N ASN A 85 1.76 -8.41 -16.84
CA ASN A 85 0.68 -8.89 -17.69
C ASN A 85 -0.31 -7.76 -17.98
N PHE A 86 -0.20 -7.12 -19.12
CA PHE A 86 -1.04 -5.99 -19.54
C PHE A 86 -1.99 -6.33 -20.69
N LYS A 87 -2.23 -7.63 -20.96
CA LYS A 87 -3.12 -8.12 -22.02
C LYS A 87 -4.57 -7.72 -21.86
N THR A 88 -5.00 -7.32 -20.66
CA THR A 88 -6.37 -6.91 -20.40
C THR A 88 -6.45 -5.45 -19.95
N ALA A 89 -7.51 -4.76 -20.35
CA ALA A 89 -7.76 -3.38 -19.92
C ALA A 89 -7.82 -3.24 -18.39
N ALA A 90 -8.27 -4.27 -17.67
CA ALA A 90 -8.32 -4.29 -16.21
C ALA A 90 -6.92 -4.28 -15.58
N ASN A 91 -5.97 -5.00 -16.15
CA ASN A 91 -4.59 -5.02 -15.66
C ASN A 91 -3.87 -3.70 -15.93
N VAL A 92 -4.08 -3.12 -17.12
CA VAL A 92 -3.57 -1.78 -17.44
C VAL A 92 -4.14 -0.74 -16.48
N ALA A 93 -5.46 -0.72 -16.28
CA ALA A 93 -6.13 0.24 -15.39
C ALA A 93 -5.61 0.13 -13.95
N ARG A 94 -5.33 -1.08 -13.48
CA ARG A 94 -4.74 -1.30 -12.14
C ARG A 94 -3.36 -0.67 -12.01
N SER A 95 -2.50 -0.88 -12.99
CA SER A 95 -1.15 -0.30 -13.01
C SER A 95 -1.16 1.21 -13.12
N VAL A 96 -2.05 1.75 -13.94
CA VAL A 96 -2.25 3.21 -14.07
C VAL A 96 -2.73 3.80 -12.74
N SER A 97 -3.69 3.17 -12.06
CA SER A 97 -4.17 3.62 -10.75
C SER A 97 -3.08 3.54 -9.67
N GLN A 98 -2.19 2.54 -9.74
CA GLN A 98 -1.01 2.48 -8.89
C GLN A 98 -0.10 3.68 -9.12
N MET A 99 0.18 4.01 -10.39
CA MET A 99 1.02 5.16 -10.72
C MET A 99 0.38 6.48 -10.32
N GLU A 100 -0.93 6.64 -10.51
CA GLU A 100 -1.67 7.81 -10.00
C GLU A 100 -1.45 7.99 -8.50
N THR A 101 -1.55 6.91 -7.73
CA THR A 101 -1.30 6.95 -6.28
C THR A 101 0.14 7.32 -5.96
N ASN A 102 1.12 6.78 -6.69
CA ASN A 102 2.52 7.09 -6.48
C ASN A 102 2.81 8.57 -6.77
N PHE A 103 2.23 9.15 -7.83
CA PHE A 103 2.33 10.58 -8.12
C PHE A 103 1.69 11.43 -7.02
N ARG A 104 0.50 11.06 -6.55
CA ARG A 104 -0.17 11.77 -5.44
C ARG A 104 0.65 11.69 -4.15
N SER A 105 1.26 10.55 -3.87
CA SER A 105 2.14 10.36 -2.69
C SER A 105 3.42 11.19 -2.78
N ALA A 106 3.89 11.50 -3.98
CA ALA A 106 5.01 12.41 -4.22
C ALA A 106 4.59 13.91 -4.23
N GLY A 107 3.33 14.19 -3.89
CA GLY A 107 2.80 15.55 -3.75
C GLY A 107 2.29 16.18 -5.07
N TRP A 108 2.01 15.32 -6.07
CA TRP A 108 1.43 15.78 -7.34
C TRP A 108 -0.09 15.61 -7.33
N GLN A 109 -0.80 16.58 -7.90
CA GLN A 109 -2.20 16.44 -8.29
C GLN A 109 -2.23 15.75 -9.65
N TYR A 110 -2.93 14.63 -9.76
CA TYR A 110 -3.09 13.87 -11.00
C TYR A 110 -4.44 14.21 -11.65
N GLU A 111 -4.39 14.59 -12.92
CA GLU A 111 -5.57 14.92 -13.73
C GLU A 111 -5.56 14.07 -15.00
N ALA A 112 -6.49 13.13 -15.13
CA ALA A 112 -6.65 12.38 -16.37
C ALA A 112 -7.18 13.30 -17.46
N GLN A 113 -6.53 13.30 -18.63
CA GLN A 113 -6.87 14.14 -19.78
C GLN A 113 -7.66 13.35 -20.86
N GLY A 114 -7.88 12.04 -20.64
CA GLY A 114 -8.62 11.18 -21.53
C GLY A 114 -7.79 10.14 -22.25
N ARG A 115 -8.43 9.37 -23.12
CA ARG A 115 -7.79 8.33 -23.94
C ARG A 115 -7.84 8.69 -25.41
N THR A 116 -6.70 8.60 -26.08
CA THR A 116 -6.60 8.80 -27.51
C THR A 116 -5.70 7.73 -28.14
N GLY A 117 -6.22 6.96 -29.09
CA GLY A 117 -5.42 5.98 -29.84
C GLY A 117 -4.76 4.88 -28.99
N GLY A 118 -5.35 4.49 -27.85
CA GLY A 118 -4.77 3.53 -26.91
C GLY A 118 -3.85 4.15 -25.86
N LEU A 119 -3.53 5.44 -25.98
CA LEU A 119 -2.76 6.19 -25.00
C LEU A 119 -3.68 6.75 -23.92
N GLU A 120 -3.29 6.65 -22.66
CA GLU A 120 -3.93 7.34 -21.56
C GLU A 120 -3.13 8.59 -21.21
N LEU A 121 -3.69 9.74 -21.52
CA LEU A 121 -3.07 11.05 -21.30
C LEU A 121 -3.40 11.56 -19.90
N PHE A 122 -2.42 12.15 -19.23
CA PHE A 122 -2.59 12.78 -17.93
C PHE A 122 -1.70 14.00 -17.75
N MET A 123 -2.07 14.82 -16.77
CA MET A 123 -1.30 15.98 -16.33
C MET A 123 -1.05 15.87 -14.83
N LEU A 124 0.17 16.20 -14.41
CA LEU A 124 0.55 16.30 -13.01
C LEU A 124 0.83 17.76 -12.69
N VAL A 125 0.24 18.24 -11.62
CA VAL A 125 0.44 19.60 -11.12
C VAL A 125 0.96 19.55 -9.71
N LYS A 126 2.06 20.25 -9.43
CA LYS A 126 2.57 20.43 -8.08
C LYS A 126 2.56 21.90 -7.75
N GLU A 127 1.70 22.29 -6.82
CA GLU A 127 1.61 23.66 -6.33
C GLU A 127 2.85 24.00 -5.50
N GLY A 128 3.33 25.20 -5.63
CA GLY A 128 4.52 25.71 -4.95
C GLY A 128 5.13 26.91 -5.68
N ALA A 129 6.28 27.35 -5.23
CA ALA A 129 7.06 28.39 -5.89
C ALA A 129 8.45 27.83 -6.28
N PRO A 130 8.66 27.46 -7.56
CA PRO A 130 7.74 27.59 -8.71
C PRO A 130 6.66 26.47 -8.76
N ARG A 131 5.52 26.77 -9.37
CA ARG A 131 4.51 25.77 -9.75
C ARG A 131 5.07 24.91 -10.88
N ARG A 132 5.01 23.58 -10.72
CA ARG A 132 5.49 22.63 -11.72
C ARG A 132 4.32 21.91 -12.39
N VAL A 133 4.42 21.67 -13.69
CA VAL A 133 3.45 20.94 -14.48
C VAL A 133 4.19 19.90 -15.32
N VAL A 134 3.75 18.68 -15.28
CA VAL A 134 4.28 17.56 -16.07
C VAL A 134 3.16 16.97 -16.91
N LEU A 135 3.36 16.86 -18.22
CA LEU A 135 2.50 16.10 -19.11
C LEU A 135 3.02 14.68 -19.20
N GLY A 136 2.10 13.72 -19.22
CA GLY A 136 2.46 12.32 -19.33
C GLY A 136 1.44 11.50 -20.09
N PHE A 137 1.87 10.32 -20.52
CA PHE A 137 0.99 9.32 -21.11
C PHE A 137 1.47 7.90 -20.83
N PHE A 138 0.53 6.97 -20.73
CA PHE A 138 0.81 5.55 -20.65
C PHE A 138 0.62 4.87 -22.02
N VAL A 139 1.53 3.96 -22.33
CA VAL A 139 1.50 3.12 -23.54
C VAL A 139 1.49 1.66 -23.09
N PRO A 140 0.35 0.97 -23.15
CA PRO A 140 0.28 -0.45 -22.81
C PRO A 140 0.74 -1.32 -23.99
N GLY A 141 1.60 -2.30 -23.71
CA GLY A 141 1.84 -3.49 -24.55
C GLY A 141 1.28 -4.73 -23.85
N ASP A 142 1.47 -5.91 -24.40
CA ASP A 142 0.94 -7.16 -23.82
C ASP A 142 1.60 -7.52 -22.48
N ASP A 143 2.89 -7.24 -22.34
CA ASP A 143 3.73 -7.62 -21.21
C ASP A 143 4.66 -6.50 -20.73
N ILE A 144 4.45 -5.29 -21.23
CA ILE A 144 5.18 -4.08 -20.85
C ILE A 144 4.21 -2.90 -20.75
N LEU A 145 4.36 -2.07 -19.73
CA LEU A 145 3.69 -0.78 -19.65
C LEU A 145 4.75 0.32 -19.61
N VAL A 146 4.53 1.35 -20.40
CA VAL A 146 5.44 2.48 -20.50
C VAL A 146 4.74 3.71 -19.96
N CYS A 147 5.44 4.50 -19.15
CA CYS A 147 5.06 5.81 -18.69
C CYS A 147 6.05 6.84 -19.23
N ALA A 148 5.58 7.72 -20.07
CA ALA A 148 6.38 8.81 -20.59
C ALA A 148 5.98 10.14 -19.92
N LEU A 149 6.95 10.90 -19.44
CA LEU A 149 6.78 12.14 -18.68
C LEU A 149 7.58 13.26 -19.36
N MET A 150 7.02 14.47 -19.39
CA MET A 150 7.68 15.67 -19.87
C MET A 150 7.33 16.84 -18.97
N GLU A 151 8.33 17.49 -18.38
CA GLU A 151 8.11 18.74 -17.67
C GLU A 151 7.73 19.86 -18.65
N THR A 152 6.77 20.68 -18.28
CA THR A 152 6.36 21.83 -19.08
C THR A 152 6.82 23.11 -18.42
N LEU A 153 7.36 24.00 -19.22
CA LEU A 153 7.85 25.30 -18.78
C LEU A 153 6.95 26.42 -19.35
N ARG A 154 6.79 27.50 -18.62
CA ARG A 154 6.22 28.72 -19.18
C ARG A 154 7.23 29.37 -20.13
N PRO A 155 6.79 30.10 -21.16
CA PRO A 155 7.70 30.84 -22.03
C PRO A 155 8.62 31.75 -21.19
N GLY A 156 9.93 31.52 -21.29
CA GLY A 156 10.94 32.29 -20.54
C GLY A 156 11.44 31.66 -19.24
N GLU A 157 10.80 30.58 -18.73
CA GLU A 157 11.33 29.79 -17.62
C GLU A 157 12.45 28.86 -18.12
N LYS A 158 13.54 28.78 -17.36
CA LYS A 158 14.61 27.79 -17.61
C LYS A 158 14.25 26.49 -16.82
N ALA A 159 14.50 25.37 -17.44
CA ALA A 159 14.42 24.06 -16.72
C ALA A 159 15.27 24.18 -15.45
N VAL A 160 14.66 23.83 -14.32
CA VAL A 160 15.42 23.62 -13.10
C VAL A 160 16.13 22.30 -13.31
N THR A 161 17.37 22.33 -13.80
CA THR A 161 18.27 21.19 -13.77
C THR A 161 18.46 20.85 -12.30
N THR A 162 17.69 19.93 -11.80
CA THR A 162 18.07 19.19 -10.60
C THR A 162 19.26 18.36 -11.00
N ASN A 163 20.45 18.97 -10.86
CA ASN A 163 21.68 18.20 -10.85
C ASN A 163 21.44 17.01 -9.91
N PRO A 164 21.67 15.76 -10.32
CA PRO A 164 21.64 14.62 -9.40
C PRO A 164 22.90 14.61 -8.52
N ALA A 165 23.33 15.81 -8.06
CA ALA A 165 24.22 15.91 -6.93
C ALA A 165 23.41 15.50 -5.72
N SER A 166 23.46 14.19 -5.45
CA SER A 166 23.25 13.62 -4.11
C SER A 166 22.32 14.47 -3.22
N VAL A 167 21.03 14.49 -3.51
CA VAL A 167 20.09 14.52 -2.42
C VAL A 167 20.09 13.09 -1.87
N GLN A 168 21.17 12.78 -1.13
CA GLN A 168 20.98 11.90 0.01
C GLN A 168 19.71 12.44 0.65
N PRO A 169 18.65 11.62 0.82
CA PRO A 169 17.56 12.01 1.67
C PRO A 169 18.25 12.50 2.94
N ALA A 170 17.91 13.71 3.37
CA ALA A 170 18.43 14.24 4.62
C ALA A 170 18.29 13.09 5.60
N ARG A 171 19.42 12.54 6.01
CA ARG A 171 19.47 11.62 7.14
C ARG A 171 19.02 12.44 8.33
N THR A 172 17.68 12.54 8.49
CA THR A 172 17.17 12.70 9.81
C THR A 172 17.79 11.53 10.55
N ASN A 173 18.64 11.82 11.52
CA ASN A 173 19.17 10.84 12.44
C ASN A 173 17.97 10.25 13.18
N PHE A 174 17.31 9.27 12.52
CA PHE A 174 16.44 8.37 13.22
C PHE A 174 17.35 7.57 14.12
N ASP A 175 17.04 7.63 15.40
CA ASP A 175 17.62 6.73 16.37
C ASP A 175 17.42 5.31 15.84
N SER A 176 18.47 4.73 15.29
CA SER A 176 18.45 3.47 14.54
C SER A 176 18.47 2.27 15.46
N SER A 177 18.01 2.41 16.71
CA SER A 177 17.85 1.31 17.62
C SER A 177 16.67 0.45 17.16
N ALA A 178 16.94 -0.81 16.80
CA ALA A 178 15.90 -1.78 16.49
C ALA A 178 14.97 -1.96 17.71
N LYS A 179 13.65 -2.04 17.47
CA LYS A 179 12.71 -2.44 18.50
C LYS A 179 12.90 -3.93 18.80
N ILE A 180 13.44 -4.24 19.96
CA ILE A 180 13.67 -5.62 20.41
C ILE A 180 12.50 -6.05 21.29
N VAL A 181 11.85 -7.15 20.92
CA VAL A 181 10.73 -7.76 21.63
C VAL A 181 11.18 -9.14 22.09
N THR A 182 11.39 -9.31 23.40
CA THR A 182 11.70 -10.61 24.00
C THR A 182 10.42 -11.28 24.46
N VAL A 183 10.27 -12.55 24.13
CA VAL A 183 9.06 -13.34 24.35
C VAL A 183 9.38 -14.53 25.24
N ASP A 184 8.54 -14.77 26.23
CA ASP A 184 8.68 -15.90 27.14
C ASP A 184 8.57 -17.24 26.41
N LYS A 185 9.27 -18.28 26.93
CA LYS A 185 9.33 -19.62 26.35
C LYS A 185 7.93 -20.18 26.08
N ASP A 186 7.01 -20.05 27.02
CA ASP A 186 5.68 -20.65 26.97
C ASP A 186 4.63 -19.81 26.25
N ALA A 187 4.95 -18.55 25.89
CA ALA A 187 4.05 -17.71 25.13
C ALA A 187 3.86 -18.22 23.71
N LEU A 188 2.61 -18.42 23.29
CA LEU A 188 2.23 -18.88 21.95
C LEU A 188 2.04 -17.74 20.95
N SER A 189 2.00 -16.50 21.44
CA SER A 189 1.83 -15.32 20.62
C SER A 189 2.50 -14.10 21.23
N VAL A 190 2.76 -13.10 20.40
CA VAL A 190 3.23 -11.77 20.82
C VAL A 190 2.52 -10.67 20.05
N ASN A 191 2.11 -9.63 20.77
CA ASN A 191 1.74 -8.34 20.20
C ASN A 191 2.98 -7.45 20.17
N VAL A 192 3.51 -7.20 18.98
CA VAL A 192 4.78 -6.48 18.78
C VAL A 192 4.74 -5.05 19.32
N MET A 193 3.60 -4.38 19.17
CA MET A 193 3.43 -3.00 19.64
C MET A 193 2.96 -2.91 21.09
N GLY A 194 2.61 -4.04 21.73
CA GLY A 194 2.11 -4.05 23.10
C GLY A 194 0.82 -3.23 23.22
N SER A 195 0.76 -2.32 24.17
CA SER A 195 -0.36 -1.39 24.38
C SER A 195 -0.24 -0.09 23.59
N GLU A 196 0.82 0.06 22.80
CA GLU A 196 1.05 1.28 22.02
C GLU A 196 -0.04 1.45 20.95
N MET A 197 -0.60 2.65 20.89
CA MET A 197 -1.55 3.09 19.86
C MET A 197 -1.00 4.37 19.23
N PRO A 198 -1.19 4.59 17.93
CA PRO A 198 -0.92 5.90 17.33
C PRO A 198 -1.71 7.00 18.01
N ALA A 199 -1.16 8.21 18.09
CA ALA A 199 -1.88 9.36 18.60
C ALA A 199 -3.10 9.66 17.71
N MET A 200 -4.24 9.93 18.31
CA MET A 200 -5.45 10.29 17.57
C MET A 200 -5.37 11.72 17.05
N PRO A 201 -5.71 11.97 15.78
CA PRO A 201 -5.72 13.31 15.23
C PRO A 201 -6.86 14.14 15.81
N GLN A 202 -6.72 15.46 15.73
CA GLN A 202 -7.79 16.37 16.12
C GLN A 202 -8.85 16.44 15.01
N PHE A 203 -10.12 16.53 15.41
CA PHE A 203 -11.26 16.66 14.52
C PHE A 203 -12.00 17.98 14.74
N PRO A 204 -12.61 18.56 13.70
CA PRO A 204 -13.52 19.67 13.86
C PRO A 204 -14.71 19.28 14.75
N ASN A 205 -15.14 20.19 15.61
CA ASN A 205 -16.32 19.97 16.44
C ASN A 205 -17.60 20.01 15.59
N LEU A 206 -18.40 18.96 15.64
CA LEU A 206 -19.69 18.86 14.95
C LEU A 206 -20.80 18.62 15.96
N ALA A 207 -21.94 19.33 15.81
CA ALA A 207 -23.14 19.01 16.55
C ALA A 207 -23.92 17.86 15.87
N PRO A 208 -24.59 16.95 16.58
CA PRO A 208 -25.50 15.98 15.98
C PRO A 208 -26.58 16.69 15.15
N LYS A 209 -27.08 16.01 14.10
CA LYS A 209 -28.14 16.51 13.21
C LYS A 209 -29.22 15.47 13.07
N ALA A 210 -30.43 15.82 13.48
CA ALA A 210 -31.57 14.92 13.48
C ALA A 210 -31.75 14.16 12.15
N GLY A 211 -31.89 12.85 12.22
CA GLY A 211 -32.07 11.99 11.07
C GLY A 211 -30.84 11.78 10.19
N ARG A 212 -29.66 12.18 10.68
CA ARG A 212 -28.41 12.07 9.92
C ARG A 212 -27.26 11.52 10.78
N VAL A 213 -26.33 10.88 10.12
CA VAL A 213 -24.99 10.63 10.66
C VAL A 213 -23.98 11.48 9.89
N ARG A 214 -22.96 11.95 10.59
CA ARG A 214 -21.93 12.81 10.04
C ARG A 214 -20.63 12.68 10.82
N GLY A 215 -19.53 13.07 10.20
CA GLY A 215 -18.22 13.00 10.83
C GLY A 215 -17.08 13.19 9.84
N TYR A 216 -15.89 12.92 10.29
CA TYR A 216 -14.68 12.98 9.48
C TYR A 216 -13.92 11.66 9.54
N VAL A 217 -13.22 11.35 8.45
CA VAL A 217 -12.26 10.26 8.39
C VAL A 217 -10.88 10.83 8.07
N LYS A 218 -9.90 10.50 8.90
CA LYS A 218 -8.50 10.91 8.75
C LYS A 218 -7.58 9.71 8.94
N ASP A 219 -6.35 9.80 8.46
CA ASP A 219 -5.29 8.94 8.99
C ASP A 219 -4.79 9.49 10.34
N TRP A 220 -3.94 8.74 11.05
CA TRP A 220 -3.42 9.15 12.37
C TRP A 220 -2.48 10.36 12.29
N THR A 221 -2.00 10.76 11.11
CA THR A 221 -1.23 12.00 10.92
C THR A 221 -2.12 13.23 10.83
N GLY A 222 -3.45 13.02 10.71
CA GLY A 222 -4.45 14.07 10.55
C GLY A 222 -4.81 14.38 9.11
N LYS A 223 -4.26 13.67 8.13
CA LYS A 223 -4.58 13.83 6.71
C LYS A 223 -6.00 13.33 6.44
N PRO A 224 -6.87 14.15 5.80
CA PRO A 224 -8.21 13.73 5.40
C PRO A 224 -8.18 12.55 4.42
N LEU A 225 -9.10 11.60 4.60
CA LEU A 225 -9.26 10.45 3.71
C LEU A 225 -10.54 10.61 2.88
N SER A 226 -10.38 10.86 1.59
CA SER A 226 -11.48 10.94 0.63
C SER A 226 -11.88 9.56 0.13
N GLY A 227 -13.19 9.30 0.01
CA GLY A 227 -13.71 8.04 -0.51
C GLY A 227 -13.79 6.91 0.53
N ALA A 228 -13.59 7.19 1.82
CA ALA A 228 -13.85 6.21 2.87
C ALA A 228 -15.34 5.87 2.89
N GLU A 229 -15.67 4.59 3.02
CA GLU A 229 -17.02 4.06 2.94
C GLU A 229 -17.59 3.81 4.33
N LEU A 230 -18.68 4.50 4.66
CA LEU A 230 -19.36 4.40 5.95
C LEU A 230 -20.77 3.81 5.72
N GLY A 231 -21.18 2.93 6.62
CA GLY A 231 -22.51 2.33 6.55
C GLY A 231 -23.12 2.14 7.93
N VAL A 232 -24.35 2.53 8.09
CA VAL A 232 -25.16 2.25 9.28
C VAL A 232 -26.38 1.41 8.90
N ARG A 233 -26.80 0.58 9.83
CA ARG A 233 -28.05 -0.18 9.70
C ARG A 233 -28.87 -0.02 10.97
N SER A 234 -30.17 -0.05 10.83
CA SER A 234 -31.02 -0.08 12.00
C SER A 234 -30.90 -1.42 12.71
N SER A 235 -30.76 -1.35 14.03
CA SER A 235 -30.84 -2.55 14.85
C SER A 235 -32.27 -3.09 14.79
N TYR A 236 -32.38 -4.27 14.32
CA TYR A 236 -33.45 -5.24 14.38
C TYR A 236 -34.87 -4.78 14.74
N LEU A 237 -35.73 -4.59 13.75
CA LEU A 237 -37.15 -4.88 13.85
C LEU A 237 -37.58 -5.59 12.57
N ALA A 238 -37.98 -6.85 12.71
CA ALA A 238 -38.70 -7.64 11.71
C ALA A 238 -38.01 -7.94 10.37
N GLY A 239 -36.74 -8.33 10.33
CA GLY A 239 -36.11 -8.97 9.16
C GLY A 239 -35.85 -8.07 7.94
N TYR A 240 -36.10 -6.79 8.02
CA TYR A 240 -35.76 -5.82 6.98
C TYR A 240 -34.47 -5.06 7.34
N TYR A 241 -33.46 -5.23 6.52
CA TYR A 241 -32.24 -4.42 6.61
C TYR A 241 -32.47 -3.06 5.93
N SER A 242 -32.90 -2.07 6.67
CA SER A 242 -32.85 -0.69 6.21
C SER A 242 -31.50 -0.11 6.60
N GLY A 243 -30.58 -0.03 5.66
CA GLY A 243 -29.26 0.57 5.83
C GLY A 243 -29.16 1.90 5.10
N ALA A 244 -28.23 2.73 5.54
CA ALA A 244 -27.79 3.91 4.82
C ALA A 244 -26.27 3.88 4.70
N GLN A 245 -25.76 4.39 3.58
CA GLN A 245 -24.33 4.42 3.27
C GLN A 245 -23.94 5.78 2.74
N GLY A 246 -22.69 6.13 2.91
CA GLY A 246 -22.08 7.33 2.36
C GLY A 246 -20.58 7.18 2.22
N LYS A 247 -19.98 8.13 1.50
CA LYS A 247 -18.55 8.23 1.33
C LYS A 247 -18.07 9.60 1.79
N THR A 248 -16.83 9.65 2.23
CA THR A 248 -16.19 10.92 2.55
C THR A 248 -15.86 11.72 1.30
N ASP A 249 -15.97 13.03 1.40
CA ASP A 249 -15.53 14.01 0.40
C ASP A 249 -13.98 14.23 0.45
N ALA A 250 -13.50 15.20 -0.32
CA ALA A 250 -12.09 15.57 -0.38
C ALA A 250 -11.50 16.06 0.96
N ASN A 251 -12.35 16.54 1.88
CA ASN A 251 -11.97 16.98 3.22
C ASN A 251 -12.08 15.87 4.27
N GLY A 252 -12.37 14.64 3.83
CA GLY A 252 -12.65 13.52 4.72
C GLY A 252 -13.99 13.62 5.43
N TYR A 253 -14.86 14.55 5.08
CA TYR A 253 -16.17 14.74 5.68
C TYR A 253 -17.21 13.82 5.04
N TYR A 254 -18.13 13.29 5.87
CA TYR A 254 -19.31 12.57 5.40
C TYR A 254 -20.55 13.02 6.14
N GLU A 255 -21.70 13.01 5.46
CA GLU A 255 -23.03 13.20 6.01
C GLU A 255 -24.06 12.47 5.13
N PHE A 256 -24.90 11.64 5.73
CA PHE A 256 -26.00 11.00 5.00
C PHE A 256 -27.22 10.79 5.91
N VAL A 257 -28.38 10.68 5.28
CA VAL A 257 -29.68 10.44 5.95
C VAL A 257 -29.74 8.99 6.40
N VAL A 258 -30.28 8.75 7.60
CA VAL A 258 -30.46 7.41 8.16
C VAL A 258 -31.95 7.11 8.39
N PRO A 259 -32.38 5.84 8.23
CA PRO A 259 -33.75 5.43 8.55
C PRO A 259 -34.08 5.68 10.03
N LYS A 260 -35.34 5.93 10.33
CA LYS A 260 -35.82 6.14 11.71
C LYS A 260 -35.64 4.86 12.56
N GLY A 261 -35.23 5.03 13.78
CA GLY A 261 -35.04 3.96 14.78
C GLY A 261 -33.73 4.04 15.55
N MET A 262 -33.28 2.90 16.06
CA MET A 262 -31.94 2.74 16.59
C MET A 262 -31.00 2.27 15.47
N ALA A 263 -29.82 2.79 15.38
CA ALA A 263 -28.83 2.40 14.37
C ALA A 263 -27.44 2.19 14.96
N HIS A 264 -26.60 1.44 14.26
CA HIS A 264 -25.20 1.24 14.56
C HIS A 264 -24.37 1.17 13.26
N TYR A 265 -23.09 1.48 13.33
CA TYR A 265 -22.18 1.31 12.21
C TYR A 265 -21.90 -0.17 11.98
N TYR A 266 -22.12 -0.65 10.77
CA TYR A 266 -21.77 -2.00 10.32
C TYR A 266 -20.62 -2.00 9.31
N ASN A 267 -20.33 -0.86 8.72
CA ASN A 267 -19.25 -0.65 7.77
C ASN A 267 -18.52 0.66 8.08
N ALA A 268 -17.22 0.61 8.18
CA ALA A 268 -16.32 1.75 8.16
C ALA A 268 -14.97 1.30 7.58
N GLY A 269 -14.84 1.45 6.27
CA GLY A 269 -13.71 0.94 5.51
C GLY A 269 -13.06 2.00 4.63
N TYR A 270 -11.77 1.84 4.41
CA TYR A 270 -11.00 2.64 3.47
C TYR A 270 -10.18 1.73 2.54
N GLN A 271 -10.21 2.01 1.25
CA GLN A 271 -9.45 1.23 0.27
C GLN A 271 -8.09 1.88 0.04
N ILE A 272 -7.03 1.10 0.23
CA ILE A 272 -5.66 1.51 -0.05
C ILE A 272 -5.09 0.69 -1.19
N ASN A 273 -4.14 1.27 -1.92
CA ASN A 273 -3.25 0.50 -2.77
C ASN A 273 -2.22 -0.21 -1.89
N TRP A 274 -2.01 -1.51 -2.11
CA TRP A 274 -1.19 -2.33 -1.26
C TRP A 274 -0.31 -3.24 -2.10
N GLY A 275 0.98 -2.94 -2.15
CA GLY A 275 1.87 -3.58 -3.11
C GLY A 275 1.37 -3.41 -4.54
N ASP A 276 1.25 -4.53 -5.26
CA ASP A 276 0.72 -4.57 -6.63
C ASP A 276 -0.81 -4.78 -6.68
N GLY A 277 -1.48 -4.67 -5.55
CA GLY A 277 -2.91 -4.90 -5.40
C GLY A 277 -3.62 -3.82 -4.60
N ILE A 278 -4.77 -4.18 -4.06
CA ILE A 278 -5.58 -3.32 -3.20
C ILE A 278 -5.95 -4.06 -1.92
N ALA A 279 -6.05 -3.31 -0.83
CA ALA A 279 -6.57 -3.78 0.44
C ALA A 279 -7.67 -2.83 0.92
N ALA A 280 -8.72 -3.39 1.50
CA ALA A 280 -9.69 -2.61 2.24
C ALA A 280 -9.39 -2.75 3.73
N VAL A 281 -9.24 -1.62 4.41
CA VAL A 281 -8.84 -1.57 5.81
C VAL A 281 -9.95 -0.98 6.66
N SER A 282 -10.13 -1.58 7.83
CA SER A 282 -11.08 -1.14 8.84
C SER A 282 -10.61 0.18 9.45
N LEU A 283 -11.56 1.04 9.75
CA LEU A 283 -11.35 2.29 10.42
C LEU A 283 -11.64 2.15 11.92
N HIS A 284 -10.86 2.84 12.74
CA HIS A 284 -11.02 2.92 14.18
C HIS A 284 -11.87 4.12 14.55
N PRO A 285 -12.95 4.00 15.36
CA PRO A 285 -13.65 5.17 15.90
C PRO A 285 -12.70 6.00 16.78
N ALA A 286 -12.65 7.30 16.54
CA ALA A 286 -11.65 8.19 17.14
C ALA A 286 -11.70 8.22 18.68
N ASP A 287 -12.86 7.98 19.27
CA ASP A 287 -13.06 7.88 20.72
C ASP A 287 -12.95 6.44 21.27
N GLY A 288 -12.70 5.47 20.38
CA GLY A 288 -12.59 4.05 20.70
C GLY A 288 -13.92 3.33 20.93
N LYS A 289 -15.07 3.98 20.69
CA LYS A 289 -16.41 3.45 20.96
C LYS A 289 -17.22 3.34 19.66
N LEU A 290 -18.14 2.39 19.64
CA LEU A 290 -19.11 2.19 18.57
C LEU A 290 -20.49 1.94 19.19
N ASP A 291 -21.05 2.95 19.81
CA ASP A 291 -22.36 2.84 20.44
C ASP A 291 -23.48 2.87 19.40
N SER A 292 -24.57 2.15 19.71
CA SER A 292 -25.83 2.33 18.99
C SER A 292 -26.44 3.68 19.35
N PHE A 293 -27.10 4.33 18.40
CA PHE A 293 -27.67 5.67 18.59
C PHE A 293 -29.10 5.76 18.08
N VAL A 294 -29.86 6.71 18.64
CA VAL A 294 -31.21 7.04 18.18
C VAL A 294 -31.11 7.95 16.96
N THR A 295 -31.64 7.51 15.81
CA THR A 295 -31.48 8.25 14.56
C THR A 295 -32.23 9.59 14.53
N ALA A 296 -33.28 9.74 15.37
CA ALA A 296 -34.02 11.01 15.50
C ALA A 296 -33.11 12.13 16.06
N ASP A 297 -32.15 11.78 16.91
CA ASP A 297 -31.20 12.73 17.48
C ASP A 297 -30.01 12.98 16.54
N GLY A 298 -29.75 12.01 15.65
CA GLY A 298 -28.58 11.97 14.81
C GLY A 298 -27.31 11.55 15.57
N ALA A 299 -26.22 11.35 14.85
CA ALA A 299 -24.95 10.99 15.44
C ALA A 299 -23.76 11.69 14.77
N VAL A 300 -22.73 11.94 15.55
CA VAL A 300 -21.40 12.33 15.06
C VAL A 300 -20.42 11.25 15.43
N GLU A 301 -19.73 10.69 14.42
CA GLU A 301 -18.69 9.69 14.61
C GLU A 301 -17.50 10.01 13.72
N ASN A 302 -16.30 10.06 14.31
CA ASN A 302 -15.09 10.28 13.55
C ASN A 302 -14.27 9.00 13.51
N PHE A 303 -13.66 8.73 12.37
CA PHE A 303 -12.87 7.53 12.19
C PHE A 303 -11.43 7.83 11.82
N VAL A 304 -10.54 6.92 12.22
CA VAL A 304 -9.10 7.02 11.97
C VAL A 304 -8.58 5.73 11.30
N LEU A 305 -7.79 5.90 10.26
CA LEU A 305 -7.00 4.82 9.69
C LEU A 305 -5.74 4.65 10.53
N LEU A 306 -5.55 3.47 11.11
CA LEU A 306 -4.42 3.15 11.97
C LEU A 306 -3.45 2.16 11.28
N PRO A 307 -2.13 2.36 11.36
CA PRO A 307 -1.13 1.44 10.82
C PRO A 307 -0.84 0.25 11.73
N TYR A 308 -1.19 0.34 13.00
CA TYR A 308 -1.12 -0.68 14.04
C TYR A 308 -2.02 -0.29 15.21
N GLY A 309 -2.17 -1.16 16.17
CA GLY A 309 -2.95 -0.93 17.38
C GLY A 309 -3.97 -2.04 17.62
N ILE A 310 -4.63 -1.99 18.76
CA ILE A 310 -5.71 -2.92 19.13
C ILE A 310 -7.05 -2.41 18.60
N THR A 311 -7.91 -3.29 18.12
CA THR A 311 -9.23 -2.92 17.61
C THR A 311 -10.16 -2.47 18.75
N SER A 312 -10.19 -3.22 19.85
CA SER A 312 -10.83 -2.83 21.11
C SER A 312 -10.21 -3.58 22.29
N ARG A 313 -10.42 -3.08 23.51
CA ARG A 313 -10.00 -3.79 24.73
C ARG A 313 -10.74 -5.11 24.92
N GLU A 314 -12.00 -5.17 24.52
CA GLU A 314 -12.81 -6.38 24.59
C GLU A 314 -12.28 -7.46 23.64
N ASN A 315 -12.00 -7.10 22.39
CA ASN A 315 -11.39 -8.01 21.43
C ASN A 315 -10.04 -8.55 21.92
N LEU A 316 -9.22 -7.69 22.53
CA LEU A 316 -7.94 -8.10 23.07
C LEU A 316 -8.10 -9.14 24.21
N GLN A 317 -9.09 -8.97 25.07
CA GLN A 317 -9.36 -9.92 26.16
C GLN A 317 -9.91 -11.27 25.67
N GLN A 318 -10.81 -11.23 24.69
CA GLN A 318 -11.50 -12.42 24.17
C GLN A 318 -10.70 -13.19 23.13
N SER A 319 -9.90 -12.51 22.33
CA SER A 319 -9.34 -13.05 21.09
C SER A 319 -7.93 -12.55 20.79
N SER A 320 -7.08 -12.36 21.80
CA SER A 320 -5.70 -11.85 21.66
C SER A 320 -4.81 -12.68 20.70
N HIS A 321 -5.23 -13.88 20.33
CA HIS A 321 -4.53 -14.78 19.43
C HIS A 321 -4.98 -14.67 17.97
N LEU A 322 -5.98 -13.82 17.65
CA LEU A 322 -6.50 -13.64 16.30
C LEU A 322 -5.97 -12.35 15.64
N PRO A 323 -5.69 -12.36 14.33
CA PRO A 323 -5.25 -11.16 13.63
C PRO A 323 -6.34 -10.07 13.59
N SER A 324 -7.62 -10.46 13.61
CA SER A 324 -8.77 -9.54 13.65
C SER A 324 -8.80 -8.62 14.89
N THR A 325 -8.02 -8.93 15.92
CA THR A 325 -7.88 -8.11 17.14
C THR A 325 -6.96 -6.91 16.95
N PHE A 326 -6.20 -6.86 15.85
CA PHE A 326 -5.15 -5.86 15.64
C PHE A 326 -5.28 -5.18 14.28
N TYR A 327 -4.95 -3.88 14.21
CA TYR A 327 -4.87 -3.15 12.94
C TYR A 327 -3.59 -3.45 12.15
N GLY A 328 -2.51 -3.84 12.81
CA GLY A 328 -1.25 -4.24 12.17
C GLY A 328 -1.29 -5.64 11.55
N GLY A 329 -0.26 -5.95 10.79
CA GLY A 329 -0.11 -7.24 10.11
C GLY A 329 0.18 -8.40 11.07
N ALA A 330 0.06 -9.63 10.54
CA ALA A 330 0.21 -10.85 11.35
C ALA A 330 1.01 -11.95 10.62
N LEU A 331 1.86 -12.65 11.39
CA LEU A 331 2.59 -13.83 10.96
C LEU A 331 2.23 -15.03 11.83
N PHE A 332 2.16 -16.19 11.20
CA PHE A 332 2.00 -17.49 11.89
C PHE A 332 3.17 -18.39 11.50
N LEU A 333 4.08 -18.62 12.44
CA LEU A 333 5.22 -19.52 12.27
C LEU A 333 4.85 -20.92 12.75
N ASN A 334 5.23 -21.93 11.99
CA ASN A 334 5.07 -23.34 12.39
C ASN A 334 6.31 -24.16 12.02
N TRP A 335 6.60 -25.17 12.82
CA TRP A 335 7.76 -26.06 12.64
C TRP A 335 7.53 -27.42 13.28
N TYR A 336 8.35 -28.37 12.87
CA TYR A 336 8.43 -29.65 13.56
C TYR A 336 9.34 -29.51 14.79
N SER A 337 8.78 -29.59 15.98
CA SER A 337 9.49 -29.43 17.25
C SER A 337 9.94 -30.78 17.78
N VAL A 338 11.17 -30.82 18.31
CA VAL A 338 11.74 -32.00 18.97
C VAL A 338 12.43 -31.60 20.28
N GLU A 339 12.59 -32.52 21.18
CA GLU A 339 13.35 -32.34 22.42
C GLU A 339 14.80 -31.92 22.12
N ALA A 340 15.41 -31.18 23.05
CA ALA A 340 16.76 -30.65 22.90
C ALA A 340 17.81 -31.75 22.57
N ASN A 341 17.67 -32.91 23.18
CA ASN A 341 18.63 -34.05 23.13
C ASN A 341 18.13 -35.21 22.30
N ASP A 342 17.07 -35.08 21.52
CA ASP A 342 16.55 -36.17 20.69
C ASP A 342 17.57 -36.60 19.64
N SER A 343 18.21 -37.78 19.81
CA SER A 343 19.17 -38.35 18.89
C SER A 343 18.58 -38.82 17.56
N ASN A 344 17.26 -39.05 17.51
CA ASN A 344 16.53 -39.52 16.34
C ASN A 344 15.80 -38.37 15.61
N ALA A 345 16.06 -37.13 16.02
CA ALA A 345 15.40 -35.97 15.42
C ALA A 345 15.71 -35.89 13.92
N PRO A 346 14.68 -35.73 13.08
CA PRO A 346 14.91 -35.52 11.66
C PRO A 346 15.73 -34.22 11.42
N PRO A 347 16.55 -34.16 10.36
CA PRO A 347 17.48 -33.04 10.13
C PRO A 347 16.78 -31.71 9.98
N PHE A 348 15.55 -31.69 9.52
CA PHE A 348 14.74 -30.47 9.33
C PHE A 348 14.09 -29.95 10.62
N ALA A 349 14.15 -30.70 11.73
CA ALA A 349 13.47 -30.35 12.98
C ALA A 349 14.15 -29.14 13.67
N VAL A 350 13.35 -28.36 14.36
CA VAL A 350 13.81 -27.26 15.22
C VAL A 350 13.75 -27.72 16.68
N ARG A 351 14.89 -27.65 17.38
CA ARG A 351 15.01 -28.19 18.74
C ARG A 351 14.46 -27.23 19.78
N GLU A 352 13.82 -27.81 20.80
CA GLU A 352 13.49 -27.10 22.04
C GLU A 352 14.74 -26.45 22.64
N GLY A 353 14.57 -25.30 23.31
CA GLY A 353 15.65 -24.52 23.88
C GLY A 353 16.41 -23.65 22.87
N SER A 354 16.17 -23.83 21.56
CA SER A 354 16.75 -22.92 20.56
C SER A 354 16.22 -21.50 20.72
N THR A 355 17.10 -20.52 20.53
CA THR A 355 16.70 -19.11 20.47
C THR A 355 16.28 -18.77 19.04
N LEU A 356 14.97 -18.62 18.83
CA LEU A 356 14.41 -18.09 17.59
C LEU A 356 14.59 -16.58 17.55
N GLU A 357 15.05 -16.07 16.41
CA GLU A 357 15.12 -14.65 16.13
C GLU A 357 14.41 -14.36 14.79
N VAL A 358 13.36 -13.54 14.84
CA VAL A 358 12.65 -13.05 13.65
C VAL A 358 12.97 -11.58 13.48
N ILE A 359 13.62 -11.22 12.38
CA ILE A 359 14.03 -9.87 12.05
C ILE A 359 13.15 -9.35 10.93
N LEU A 360 12.44 -8.26 11.19
CA LEU A 360 11.60 -7.54 10.24
C LEU A 360 12.23 -6.17 9.97
N LYS A 361 12.84 -6.03 8.80
CA LYS A 361 13.46 -4.77 8.37
C LYS A 361 12.54 -4.09 7.36
N PRO A 362 12.10 -2.84 7.58
CA PRO A 362 11.30 -2.11 6.60
C PRO A 362 11.94 -2.13 5.21
N ASP A 363 11.13 -2.38 4.18
CA ASP A 363 11.54 -2.42 2.77
C ASP A 363 10.75 -1.35 1.98
N GLY A 364 11.16 -0.11 2.13
CA GLY A 364 10.48 1.08 1.62
C GLY A 364 9.70 1.83 2.69
N ALA A 365 8.85 2.75 2.25
CA ALA A 365 8.01 3.53 3.14
C ALA A 365 6.91 2.67 3.78
N MET A 366 6.62 2.96 5.05
CA MET A 366 5.46 2.41 5.75
C MET A 366 4.16 3.01 5.22
N LEU A 367 3.01 2.54 5.69
CA LEU A 367 1.70 3.06 5.27
C LEU A 367 1.56 4.58 5.42
N ASP A 368 2.25 5.15 6.40
CA ASP A 368 2.27 6.59 6.68
C ASP A 368 3.33 7.39 5.90
N GLY A 369 4.09 6.72 5.07
CA GLY A 369 5.23 7.31 4.38
C GLY A 369 6.51 7.41 5.22
N SER A 370 6.50 6.99 6.50
CA SER A 370 7.71 6.95 7.34
C SER A 370 8.68 5.83 6.90
N ALA A 371 9.93 5.94 7.34
CA ALA A 371 10.95 4.93 7.07
C ALA A 371 10.72 3.60 7.82
N GLY A 372 9.86 3.61 8.84
CA GLY A 372 9.66 2.48 9.74
C GLY A 372 10.88 2.18 10.62
N GLN A 373 10.71 1.22 11.53
CA GLN A 373 11.75 0.75 12.45
C GLN A 373 11.98 -0.74 12.27
N THR A 374 13.23 -1.19 12.32
CA THR A 374 13.54 -2.62 12.36
C THR A 374 13.00 -3.24 13.65
N ILE A 375 12.31 -4.36 13.53
CA ILE A 375 11.74 -5.11 14.65
C ILE A 375 12.46 -6.44 14.77
N VAL A 376 12.94 -6.77 15.96
CA VAL A 376 13.60 -8.03 16.26
C VAL A 376 12.83 -8.74 17.36
N ILE A 377 12.22 -9.87 17.03
CA ILE A 377 11.49 -10.70 17.99
C ILE A 377 12.41 -11.85 18.38
N ARG A 378 12.67 -12.00 19.69
CA ARG A 378 13.50 -13.08 20.26
C ARG A 378 12.65 -13.96 21.17
N LYS A 379 12.69 -15.27 20.95
CA LYS A 379 11.97 -16.25 21.74
C LYS A 379 12.80 -17.51 21.95
N THR A 380 12.91 -17.96 23.20
CA THR A 380 13.35 -19.33 23.46
C THR A 380 12.22 -20.28 23.11
N LEU A 381 12.48 -21.28 22.28
CA LEU A 381 11.47 -22.24 21.83
C LEU A 381 11.18 -23.28 22.89
N GLY A 382 9.92 -23.53 23.15
CA GLY A 382 9.41 -24.70 23.87
C GLY A 382 9.04 -25.81 22.89
N MET A 383 8.35 -26.82 23.40
CA MET A 383 7.85 -27.95 22.59
C MET A 383 6.71 -27.60 21.64
N SER A 384 6.11 -26.42 21.78
CA SER A 384 5.10 -25.96 20.81
C SER A 384 5.74 -25.73 19.44
N GLY A 385 5.21 -26.39 18.43
CA GLY A 385 5.61 -26.21 17.04
C GLY A 385 4.98 -25.00 16.35
N ALA A 386 4.48 -24.01 17.10
CA ALA A 386 3.78 -22.85 16.57
C ALA A 386 4.01 -21.57 17.36
N PHE A 387 4.06 -20.43 16.66
CA PHE A 387 4.18 -19.11 17.27
C PHE A 387 3.53 -18.03 16.39
N ARG A 388 2.77 -17.14 17.01
CA ARG A 388 2.05 -16.06 16.33
C ARG A 388 2.65 -14.71 16.65
N ILE A 389 2.81 -13.88 15.65
CA ILE A 389 3.32 -12.50 15.78
C ILE A 389 2.23 -11.58 15.23
N HIS A 390 1.76 -10.67 16.07
CA HIS A 390 0.66 -9.77 15.77
C HIS A 390 1.07 -8.30 15.81
N ASN A 391 0.21 -7.47 15.23
CA ASN A 391 0.26 -6.02 15.34
C ASN A 391 1.57 -5.44 14.82
N ILE A 392 2.08 -6.03 13.72
CA ILE A 392 3.24 -5.50 13.02
C ILE A 392 2.79 -4.26 12.25
N PRO A 393 3.42 -3.09 12.43
CA PRO A 393 3.06 -1.88 11.69
C PRO A 393 2.98 -2.11 10.19
N LEU A 394 1.98 -1.52 9.53
CA LEU A 394 1.71 -1.79 8.12
C LEU A 394 2.77 -1.21 7.20
N GLY A 395 3.41 -2.08 6.45
CA GLY A 395 4.46 -1.80 5.49
C GLY A 395 4.92 -3.06 4.81
N ARG A 396 5.85 -2.93 3.88
CA ARG A 396 6.58 -4.06 3.31
C ARG A 396 7.86 -4.27 4.13
N TYR A 397 8.21 -5.52 4.37
CA TYR A 397 9.39 -5.86 5.16
C TYR A 397 10.25 -6.90 4.46
N ARG A 398 11.56 -6.80 4.69
CA ARG A 398 12.46 -7.94 4.52
C ARG A 398 12.46 -8.73 5.82
N ILE A 399 12.20 -10.03 5.72
CA ILE A 399 12.18 -10.96 6.85
C ILE A 399 13.39 -11.88 6.79
N THR A 400 14.03 -12.09 7.94
CA THR A 400 15.04 -13.13 8.15
C THR A 400 14.68 -13.88 9.44
N ILE A 401 14.72 -15.21 9.39
CA ILE A 401 14.44 -16.05 10.57
C ILE A 401 15.66 -16.91 10.86
N LYS A 402 16.09 -16.91 12.12
CA LYS A 402 17.26 -17.67 12.59
C LYS A 402 16.93 -18.49 13.83
N ALA A 403 17.63 -19.60 14.01
CA ALA A 403 17.70 -20.31 15.28
C ALA A 403 19.14 -20.42 15.73
N ASN A 404 19.45 -20.03 16.97
CA ASN A 404 20.81 -20.00 17.53
C ASN A 404 21.81 -19.29 16.60
N GLY A 405 21.38 -18.17 15.99
CA GLY A 405 22.17 -17.35 15.06
C GLY A 405 22.31 -17.91 13.64
N LYS A 406 21.87 -19.13 13.36
CA LYS A 406 21.90 -19.75 12.02
C LYS A 406 20.60 -19.51 11.28
N PRO A 407 20.66 -19.12 9.98
CA PRO A 407 19.45 -18.97 9.16
C PRO A 407 18.65 -20.27 9.10
N LEU A 408 17.32 -20.15 9.20
CA LEU A 408 16.39 -21.23 8.96
C LEU A 408 15.89 -21.18 7.51
N LYS A 409 15.48 -22.34 7.00
CA LYS A 409 14.72 -22.44 5.79
C LYS A 409 13.28 -22.00 6.10
N VAL A 410 12.75 -21.09 5.32
CA VAL A 410 11.42 -20.49 5.48
C VAL A 410 10.60 -20.72 4.21
N LYS A 411 9.36 -21.17 4.38
CA LYS A 411 8.41 -21.40 3.28
C LYS A 411 7.07 -20.77 3.59
N ASP A 412 6.49 -20.02 2.66
CA ASP A 412 5.11 -19.54 2.75
C ASP A 412 4.14 -20.68 2.39
N ASN A 413 3.44 -21.20 3.38
CA ASN A 413 2.53 -22.33 3.23
C ASN A 413 1.19 -21.96 2.58
N GLY A 414 0.84 -20.68 2.53
CA GLY A 414 -0.41 -20.17 1.96
C GLY A 414 -0.24 -19.57 0.55
N LYS A 415 1.01 -19.39 0.09
CA LYS A 415 1.29 -18.68 -1.15
C LYS A 415 1.78 -19.61 -2.27
N THR A 416 1.27 -19.38 -3.47
CA THR A 416 1.89 -19.87 -4.72
C THR A 416 2.70 -18.76 -5.38
N ALA A 417 3.60 -19.10 -6.31
CA ALA A 417 4.46 -18.12 -7.01
C ALA A 417 3.68 -17.03 -7.77
N SER A 418 2.40 -17.27 -8.06
CA SER A 418 1.53 -16.33 -8.79
C SER A 418 0.79 -15.33 -7.88
N GLN A 419 0.84 -15.49 -6.57
CA GLN A 419 0.14 -14.60 -5.64
C GLN A 419 0.97 -13.35 -5.33
N ILE A 420 0.30 -12.20 -5.25
CA ILE A 420 0.92 -10.88 -4.98
C ILE A 420 1.37 -10.76 -3.51
N PHE A 421 0.47 -11.14 -2.58
CA PHE A 421 0.67 -11.02 -1.14
C PHE A 421 1.39 -12.24 -0.55
N GLY A 422 1.89 -12.12 0.68
CA GLY A 422 2.64 -13.16 1.37
C GLY A 422 4.16 -12.97 1.22
N MET A 423 4.93 -14.08 1.27
CA MET A 423 6.40 -14.04 1.22
C MET A 423 6.94 -14.22 -0.21
N THR A 424 7.96 -13.47 -0.59
CA THR A 424 8.65 -13.59 -1.88
C THR A 424 10.18 -13.54 -1.65
N PRO A 425 10.96 -14.55 -2.11
CA PRO A 425 10.48 -15.78 -2.77
C PRO A 425 9.62 -16.63 -1.83
N VAL A 426 8.83 -17.56 -2.38
CA VAL A 426 7.92 -18.44 -1.61
C VAL A 426 8.68 -19.35 -0.64
N GLU A 427 9.95 -19.67 -0.95
CA GLU A 427 10.85 -20.45 -0.10
C GLU A 427 12.26 -19.88 -0.16
N THR A 428 12.94 -19.77 0.98
CA THR A 428 14.34 -19.31 1.07
C THR A 428 15.03 -19.80 2.34
N THR A 429 16.36 -19.82 2.34
CA THR A 429 17.19 -20.01 3.54
C THR A 429 17.92 -18.71 3.92
N GLY A 430 17.37 -17.56 3.57
CA GLY A 430 17.95 -16.26 3.82
C GLY A 430 16.93 -15.20 4.05
N GLU A 431 17.07 -14.09 3.35
CA GLU A 431 16.14 -12.98 3.38
C GLU A 431 15.02 -13.16 2.35
N ALA A 432 13.80 -12.82 2.72
CA ALA A 432 12.66 -12.71 1.82
C ALA A 432 11.93 -11.38 2.05
N THR A 433 11.13 -10.97 1.09
CA THR A 433 10.19 -9.85 1.25
C THR A 433 8.83 -10.38 1.69
N ILE A 434 8.18 -9.73 2.65
CA ILE A 434 6.79 -10.01 3.02
C ILE A 434 5.90 -8.81 2.76
N LEU A 435 4.68 -9.09 2.29
CA LEU A 435 3.59 -8.14 2.13
C LEU A 435 2.33 -8.76 2.72
N PHE A 436 1.72 -8.10 3.72
CA PHE A 436 0.58 -8.64 4.43
C PHE A 436 -0.60 -8.93 3.52
N VAL A 437 -1.33 -10.00 3.83
CA VAL A 437 -2.46 -10.50 3.06
C VAL A 437 -3.73 -9.79 3.53
N PRO A 438 -4.41 -8.99 2.70
CA PRO A 438 -5.64 -8.33 3.10
C PRO A 438 -6.79 -9.34 3.24
N ASP A 439 -7.66 -9.12 4.23
CA ASP A 439 -8.89 -9.90 4.41
C ASP A 439 -9.95 -9.54 3.36
N SER A 440 -10.01 -8.30 2.94
CA SER A 440 -10.92 -7.80 1.92
C SER A 440 -10.23 -6.82 0.96
N ALA A 441 -10.70 -6.81 -0.29
CA ALA A 441 -10.33 -5.81 -1.30
C ALA A 441 -11.42 -4.74 -1.51
N LYS A 442 -12.56 -4.81 -0.78
CA LYS A 442 -13.70 -3.90 -0.93
C LYS A 442 -14.01 -3.20 0.38
N ALA A 443 -13.86 -1.88 0.42
CA ALA A 443 -14.11 -1.06 1.61
C ALA A 443 -15.56 -1.11 2.11
N SER A 444 -16.52 -1.34 1.22
CA SER A 444 -17.95 -1.51 1.57
C SER A 444 -18.27 -2.78 2.37
N MET A 445 -17.30 -3.67 2.55
CA MET A 445 -17.48 -4.95 3.26
C MET A 445 -16.67 -5.02 4.56
N VAL A 446 -16.10 -3.91 5.00
CA VAL A 446 -15.19 -3.89 6.17
C VAL A 446 -15.91 -3.30 7.37
N GLY A 447 -16.14 -4.13 8.39
CA GLY A 447 -16.67 -3.68 9.67
C GLY A 447 -15.66 -2.78 10.41
N PRO A 448 -16.14 -1.78 11.18
CA PRO A 448 -15.27 -1.00 12.04
C PRO A 448 -14.70 -1.83 13.21
N GLN A 449 -13.63 -1.36 13.81
CA GLN A 449 -12.96 -2.02 14.94
C GLN A 449 -12.60 -3.49 14.69
N HIS A 450 -12.11 -3.78 13.50
CA HIS A 450 -11.72 -5.14 13.09
C HIS A 450 -10.37 -5.11 12.39
N GLY A 451 -9.51 -6.11 12.65
CA GLY A 451 -8.27 -6.25 11.89
C GLY A 451 -8.56 -6.64 10.43
N SER A 452 -7.77 -6.12 9.52
CA SER A 452 -8.00 -6.27 8.07
C SER A 452 -6.99 -7.18 7.38
N TRP A 453 -6.21 -7.95 8.17
CA TRP A 453 -5.09 -8.73 7.67
C TRP A 453 -5.21 -10.18 8.08
N ASN A 454 -5.04 -11.07 7.09
CA ASN A 454 -4.90 -12.49 7.33
C ASN A 454 -3.46 -12.85 7.75
N TRP A 455 -3.28 -14.05 8.27
CA TRP A 455 -1.95 -14.59 8.55
C TRP A 455 -1.12 -14.75 7.27
N ILE A 456 0.17 -14.40 7.36
CA ILE A 456 1.16 -15.04 6.49
C ILE A 456 1.66 -16.28 7.25
N GLY A 457 1.28 -17.45 6.77
CA GLY A 457 1.66 -18.73 7.36
C GLY A 457 3.03 -19.19 6.88
N LEU A 458 4.03 -19.17 7.75
CA LEU A 458 5.41 -19.52 7.43
C LEU A 458 5.82 -20.84 8.10
N GLY A 459 6.11 -21.85 7.30
CA GLY A 459 6.80 -23.07 7.75
C GLY A 459 8.30 -22.79 7.90
N ILE A 460 8.87 -23.13 9.06
CA ILE A 460 10.31 -23.00 9.31
C ILE A 460 10.94 -24.34 9.62
N SER A 461 12.17 -24.56 9.13
CA SER A 461 12.94 -25.77 9.35
C SER A 461 14.44 -25.47 9.37
N THR A 462 15.24 -26.37 9.92
CA THR A 462 16.68 -26.33 9.68
C THR A 462 16.97 -26.64 8.21
N PRO A 463 18.01 -26.02 7.62
CA PRO A 463 18.40 -26.24 6.22
C PRO A 463 18.74 -27.67 5.88
#